data_e4ab082ef26afb5fd512d9d7bd34c0be
#
_entry.id   e4ab082ef26afb5fd512d9d7bd34c0be
#
_cell.length_a   1.000
_cell.length_b   1.000
_cell.length_c   1.000
_cell.angle_alpha   90.00
_cell.angle_beta   90.00
_cell.angle_gamma   90.00
#
_symmetry.space_group_name_H-M   'P 1'
#
loop_
_entity.id
_entity.type
_entity.pdbx_description
1 polymer ?
#
loop_
_entity_poly.entity_id
_entity_poly.type
_entity_poly.pdbx_seq_one_letter_code
_entity_poly.pdbx_strand_id
1 'polypeptide(L)' 'MEENIKREELEAELRVLRSELQANTSEIGDWKVIKALEYQINGEEIPYDMKKLNAERQKVRDRINEIEAEILALDEVR' A
#
# COMPACT_ATOMS: atom_id res chain seq x y z
N MET A 1 -23.57 12.84 -10.14
CA MET A 1 -22.64 13.82 -9.56
C MET A 1 -22.03 13.39 -8.24
N GLU A 2 -22.83 12.91 -7.30
CA GLU A 2 -22.29 12.35 -6.04
C GLU A 2 -21.38 11.15 -6.28
N GLU A 3 -21.72 10.31 -7.28
CA GLU A 3 -20.90 9.14 -7.63
C GLU A 3 -19.53 9.53 -8.15
N ASN A 4 -19.43 10.62 -8.91
CA ASN A 4 -18.15 11.09 -9.44
C ASN A 4 -17.26 11.64 -8.33
N ILE A 5 -17.84 12.36 -7.37
CA ILE A 5 -17.12 12.90 -6.22
C ILE A 5 -16.59 11.76 -5.37
N LYS A 6 -17.42 10.76 -5.09
CA LYS A 6 -17.03 9.60 -4.32
C LYS A 6 -15.92 8.82 -5.01
N ARG A 7 -16.02 8.64 -6.31
CA ARG A 7 -14.99 7.98 -7.11
C ARG A 7 -13.67 8.72 -7.05
N GLU A 8 -13.71 10.05 -7.18
CA GLU A 8 -12.50 10.88 -7.09
C GLU A 8 -11.83 10.76 -5.73
N GLU A 9 -12.62 10.74 -4.66
CA GLU A 9 -12.10 10.56 -3.30
C GLU A 9 -11.45 9.20 -3.13
N LEU A 10 -12.06 8.15 -3.63
CA LEU A 10 -11.51 6.80 -3.58
C LEU A 10 -10.22 6.70 -4.39
N GLU A 11 -10.19 7.27 -5.58
CA GLU A 11 -9.00 7.28 -6.43
C GLU A 11 -7.86 8.06 -5.78
N ALA A 12 -8.16 9.18 -5.11
CA ALA A 12 -7.17 9.97 -4.40
C ALA A 12 -6.57 9.17 -3.23
N GLU A 13 -7.42 8.50 -2.46
CA GLU A 13 -6.95 7.64 -1.36
C GLU A 13 -6.08 6.50 -1.91
N LEU A 14 -6.49 5.91 -3.01
CA LEU A 14 -5.75 4.83 -3.67
C LEU A 14 -4.34 5.28 -4.06
N ARG A 15 -4.20 6.49 -4.62
CA ARG A 15 -2.90 7.03 -4.98
C ARG A 15 -2.00 7.20 -3.77
N VAL A 16 -2.55 7.72 -2.66
CA VAL A 16 -1.81 7.91 -1.42
C VAL A 16 -1.33 6.56 -0.86
N LEU A 17 -2.21 5.57 -0.82
CA LEU A 17 -1.87 4.24 -0.31
C LEU A 17 -0.80 3.55 -1.15
N ARG A 18 -0.91 3.64 -2.47
CA ARG A 18 0.11 3.08 -3.36
C ARG A 18 1.45 3.77 -3.17
N SER A 19 1.42 5.09 -2.97
CA SER A 19 2.63 5.86 -2.70
C SER A 19 3.29 5.42 -1.40
N GLU A 20 2.52 5.11 -0.36
CA GLU A 20 3.06 4.61 0.90
C GLU A 20 3.84 3.32 0.73
N LEU A 21 3.42 2.44 -0.19
CA LEU A 21 4.13 1.19 -0.46
C LEU A 21 5.37 1.38 -1.35
N GLN A 22 5.41 2.42 -2.17
CA GLN A 22 6.45 2.60 -3.19
C GLN A 22 7.47 3.69 -2.89
N ALA A 23 7.11 4.71 -2.13
CA ALA A 23 7.96 5.86 -1.92
C ALA A 23 9.18 5.55 -1.06
N ASN A 24 10.33 6.07 -1.46
CA ASN A 24 11.59 5.92 -0.72
C ASN A 24 11.58 6.65 0.62
N THR A 25 10.64 7.56 0.81
CA THR A 25 10.48 8.32 2.07
C THR A 25 9.47 7.70 3.01
N SER A 26 8.76 6.67 2.56
CA SER A 26 7.74 6.00 3.38
C SER A 26 8.38 5.01 4.36
N GLU A 27 7.95 5.03 5.61
CA GLU A 27 8.41 4.08 6.63
C GLU A 27 8.04 2.64 6.30
N ILE A 28 7.04 2.43 5.45
CA ILE A 28 6.59 1.09 5.05
C ILE A 28 6.82 0.83 3.56
N GLY A 29 7.66 1.63 2.91
CA GLY A 29 7.91 1.53 1.47
C GLY A 29 8.69 0.29 1.05
N ASP A 30 8.64 0.01 -0.24
CA ASP A 30 9.36 -1.13 -0.85
C ASP A 30 10.86 -1.09 -0.56
N TRP A 31 11.44 0.10 -0.43
CA TRP A 31 12.87 0.26 -0.17
C TRP A 31 13.31 -0.48 1.09
N LYS A 32 12.46 -0.50 2.12
CA LYS A 32 12.77 -1.20 3.39
C LYS A 32 12.80 -2.71 3.20
N VAL A 33 11.88 -3.23 2.41
CA VAL A 33 11.83 -4.66 2.10
C VAL A 33 13.07 -5.06 1.30
N ILE A 34 13.45 -4.24 0.33
CA ILE A 34 14.64 -4.48 -0.49
C ILE A 34 15.90 -4.47 0.37
N LYS A 35 16.02 -3.48 1.27
CA LYS A 35 17.15 -3.41 2.20
C LYS A 35 17.22 -4.63 3.11
N ALA A 36 16.08 -5.04 3.67
CA ALA A 36 16.01 -6.22 4.52
C ALA A 36 16.49 -7.46 3.77
N LEU A 37 16.08 -7.60 2.52
CA LEU A 37 16.50 -8.72 1.67
C LEU A 37 18.03 -8.72 1.45
N GLU A 38 18.61 -7.54 1.21
CA GLU A 38 20.06 -7.40 1.05
C GLU A 38 20.81 -7.84 2.31
N TYR A 39 20.35 -7.43 3.49
CA TYR A 39 20.93 -7.86 4.76
C TYR A 39 20.88 -9.38 4.90
N GLN A 40 19.75 -9.97 4.56
CA GLN A 40 19.55 -11.41 4.63
C GLN A 40 20.50 -12.15 3.69
N ILE A 41 20.64 -11.69 2.45
CA ILE A 41 21.52 -12.28 1.45
C ILE A 41 22.98 -12.24 1.92
N ASN A 42 23.39 -11.16 2.57
CA ASN A 42 24.75 -10.99 3.07
C ASN A 42 24.99 -11.68 4.41
N GLY A 43 23.99 -12.36 4.96
CA GLY A 43 24.11 -13.03 6.25
C GLY A 43 24.16 -12.09 7.43
N GLU A 44 23.72 -10.85 7.25
CA GLU A 44 23.68 -9.83 8.29
C GLU A 44 22.31 -9.78 8.97
N GLU A 45 22.29 -9.34 10.22
CA GLU A 45 21.05 -9.20 10.96
C GLU A 45 20.21 -8.06 10.37
N ILE A 46 18.91 -8.34 10.13
CA ILE A 46 17.98 -7.35 9.59
C ILE A 46 17.67 -6.32 10.68
N PRO A 47 17.93 -5.00 10.44
CA PRO A 47 17.71 -3.97 11.46
C PRO A 47 16.27 -3.53 11.62
N TYR A 48 15.32 -4.16 10.93
CA TYR A 48 13.91 -3.79 10.96
C TYR A 48 13.07 -4.89 11.59
N ASP A 49 11.97 -4.49 12.24
CA ASP A 49 10.97 -5.44 12.70
C ASP A 49 10.11 -5.85 11.48
N MET A 50 10.49 -6.93 10.84
CA MET A 50 9.84 -7.38 9.61
C MET A 50 8.40 -7.83 9.82
N LYS A 51 8.10 -8.39 11.00
CA LYS A 51 6.73 -8.81 11.31
C LYS A 51 5.79 -7.60 11.35
N LYS A 52 6.23 -6.54 12.02
CA LYS A 52 5.47 -5.30 12.12
C LYS A 52 5.36 -4.62 10.75
N LEU A 53 6.47 -4.56 10.02
CA LEU A 53 6.51 -3.94 8.69
C LEU A 53 5.54 -4.66 7.74
N ASN A 54 5.59 -5.99 7.72
CA ASN A 54 4.71 -6.77 6.85
C ASN A 54 3.25 -6.62 7.24
N ALA A 55 2.94 -6.53 8.53
CA ALA A 55 1.56 -6.32 9.00
C ALA A 55 1.03 -4.96 8.56
N GLU A 56 1.84 -3.90 8.67
CA GLU A 56 1.45 -2.56 8.24
C GLU A 56 1.27 -2.48 6.72
N ARG A 57 2.17 -3.09 5.96
CA ARG A 57 2.05 -3.17 4.51
C ARG A 57 0.81 -3.94 4.09
N GLN A 58 0.48 -5.02 4.80
CA GLN A 58 -0.71 -5.81 4.50
C GLN A 58 -2.00 -5.01 4.74
N LYS A 59 -2.05 -4.21 5.80
CA LYS A 59 -3.20 -3.32 6.05
C LYS A 59 -3.42 -2.36 4.88
N VAL A 60 -2.34 -1.80 4.34
CA VAL A 60 -2.42 -0.89 3.19
C VAL A 60 -2.93 -1.65 1.96
N ARG A 61 -2.39 -2.84 1.69
CA ARG A 61 -2.86 -3.66 0.56
C ARG A 61 -4.34 -4.03 0.71
N ASP A 62 -4.77 -4.39 1.91
CA ASP A 62 -6.17 -4.73 2.17
C ASP A 62 -7.08 -3.54 1.87
N ARG A 63 -6.67 -2.35 2.29
CA ARG A 63 -7.45 -1.13 2.00
C ARG A 63 -7.46 -0.82 0.51
N ILE A 64 -6.35 -1.01 -0.18
CA ILE A 64 -6.27 -0.85 -1.63
C ILE A 64 -7.28 -1.77 -2.30
N ASN A 65 -7.33 -3.03 -1.90
CA ASN A 65 -8.26 -4.01 -2.46
C ASN A 65 -9.72 -3.62 -2.21
N GLU A 66 -10.03 -3.11 -1.01
CA GLU A 66 -11.36 -2.62 -0.68
C GLU A 66 -11.78 -1.46 -1.59
N ILE A 67 -10.86 -0.50 -1.78
CA ILE A 67 -11.12 0.67 -2.63
C ILE A 67 -11.33 0.26 -4.07
N GLU A 68 -10.51 -0.63 -4.59
CA GLU A 68 -10.65 -1.12 -5.95
C GLU A 68 -12.00 -1.81 -6.15
N ALA A 69 -12.45 -2.59 -5.17
CA ALA A 69 -13.75 -3.24 -5.20
C ALA A 69 -14.89 -2.21 -5.15
N GLU A 70 -14.76 -1.16 -4.35
CA GLU A 70 -15.75 -0.09 -4.28
C GLU A 70 -15.85 0.68 -5.60
N ILE A 71 -14.73 0.98 -6.23
CA ILE A 71 -14.70 1.66 -7.53
C ILE A 71 -15.38 0.78 -8.59
N LEU A 72 -15.05 -0.49 -8.60
CA LEU A 72 -15.67 -1.44 -9.53
C LEU A 72 -17.18 -1.51 -9.33
N ALA A 73 -17.66 -1.52 -8.09
CA ALA A 73 -19.08 -1.53 -7.78
C ALA A 73 -19.77 -0.25 -8.29
N LEU A 74 -19.11 0.90 -8.19
CA LEU A 74 -19.64 2.16 -8.73
C LEU A 74 -19.78 2.10 -10.25
N ASP A 75 -18.85 1.45 -10.93
CA ASP A 75 -18.90 1.29 -12.39
C ASP A 75 -20.02 0.33 -12.80
N GLU A 76 -20.29 -0.69 -12.00
CA GLU A 76 -21.33 -1.69 -12.30
C GLU A 76 -22.75 -1.14 -12.13
N VAL A 77 -22.95 -0.12 -11.32
CA VAL A 77 -24.26 0.46 -11.03
C VAL A 77 -24.80 1.26 -12.23
N ARG A 78 -24.02 1.44 -13.25
CA ARG A 78 -24.49 2.07 -14.49
C ARG A 78 -25.12 1.03 -15.41
#